data_0b4b49a39979437cddbe72818246ed0f
#
_entry.id   0b4b49a39979437cddbe72818246ed0f
#
_cell.length_a   1.000
_cell.length_b   1.000
_cell.length_c   1.000
_cell.angle_alpha   90.00
_cell.angle_beta   90.00
_cell.angle_gamma   90.00
#
_symmetry.space_group_name_H-M   'P 1'
#
loop_
_entity.id
_entity.type
_entity.pdbx_description
1 polymer ?
#
loop_
_entity_poly.entity_id
_entity_poly.type
_entity_poly.pdbx_seq_one_letter_code
_entity_poly.pdbx_strand_id
1 'polypeptide(L)'
;WGIGGAVGAFGIGRVLDKVNSSRKLTVIIIALLVTDFALLLLFPSSHVVAVVCLFAWGLLGWSSMAPQQHSMLSANPDEGATAVAANASANYLGSAVGSAVGGLLLPSSTGILLGALGAVLVGIVCSIGASASSRSHTGDNVN
;
A
#
# COMPACT_ATOMS: atom_id res chain seq x y z
N TRP A 1 3.77 10.48 -11.72
CA TRP A 1 2.99 9.49 -10.99
C TRP A 1 2.31 8.50 -11.94
N GLY A 2 1.50 8.95 -12.91
CA GLY A 2 0.75 8.07 -13.83
C GLY A 2 1.64 7.12 -14.66
N ILE A 3 2.76 7.61 -15.21
CA ILE A 3 3.72 6.79 -15.97
C ILE A 3 4.35 5.73 -15.05
N GLY A 4 4.74 6.11 -13.84
CA GLY A 4 5.24 5.17 -12.83
C GLY A 4 4.20 4.08 -12.51
N GLY A 5 2.94 4.47 -12.36
CA GLY A 5 1.83 3.55 -12.14
C GLY A 5 1.64 2.54 -13.28
N ALA A 6 1.67 2.98 -14.52
CA ALA A 6 1.58 2.09 -15.68
C ALA A 6 2.73 1.08 -15.70
N VAL A 7 3.97 1.54 -15.52
CA VAL A 7 5.16 0.67 -15.44
C VAL A 7 5.03 -0.32 -14.29
N GLY A 8 4.57 0.12 -13.11
CA GLY A 8 4.36 -0.74 -11.95
C GLY A 8 3.32 -1.82 -12.19
N ALA A 9 2.15 -1.44 -12.73
CA ALA A 9 1.06 -2.37 -12.99
C ALA A 9 1.45 -3.47 -14.00
N PHE A 10 2.15 -3.11 -15.09
CA PHE A 10 2.59 -4.08 -16.08
C PHE A 10 3.83 -4.88 -15.66
N GLY A 11 4.72 -4.26 -14.87
CA GLY A 11 5.97 -4.90 -14.44
C GLY A 11 5.78 -5.93 -13.33
N ILE A 12 4.81 -5.71 -12.43
CA ILE A 12 4.66 -6.50 -11.21
C ILE A 12 4.30 -7.98 -11.50
N GLY A 13 3.58 -8.27 -12.58
CA GLY A 13 3.25 -9.63 -12.95
C GLY A 13 4.48 -10.51 -13.08
N ARG A 14 5.50 -10.05 -13.81
CA ARG A 14 6.78 -10.77 -13.98
C ARG A 14 7.56 -10.96 -12.67
N VAL A 15 7.40 -10.02 -11.73
CA VAL A 15 8.04 -10.12 -10.42
C VAL A 15 7.28 -11.11 -9.55
N LEU A 16 5.95 -11.09 -9.61
CA LEU A 16 5.09 -12.01 -8.86
C LEU A 16 5.37 -13.47 -9.22
N ASP A 17 5.58 -13.76 -10.51
CA ASP A 17 5.89 -15.10 -11.00
C ASP A 17 7.24 -15.64 -10.49
N LYS A 18 8.17 -14.75 -10.12
CA LYS A 18 9.51 -15.09 -9.62
C LYS A 18 9.59 -15.16 -8.10
N VAL A 19 8.64 -14.54 -7.39
CA VAL A 19 8.67 -14.45 -5.93
C VAL A 19 7.71 -15.46 -5.32
N ASN A 20 8.25 -16.45 -4.62
CA ASN A 20 7.48 -17.53 -3.97
C ASN A 20 6.56 -17.07 -2.81
N SER A 21 6.44 -15.76 -2.54
CA SER A 21 5.63 -15.27 -1.44
C SER A 21 5.13 -13.85 -1.70
N SER A 22 3.85 -13.72 -2.03
CA SER A 22 3.15 -12.45 -2.16
C SER A 22 3.30 -11.55 -0.92
N ARG A 23 3.35 -12.17 0.27
CA ARG A 23 3.52 -11.45 1.54
C ARG A 23 4.89 -10.77 1.65
N LYS A 24 5.96 -11.45 1.25
CA LYS A 24 7.31 -10.85 1.24
C LYS A 24 7.37 -9.66 0.28
N LEU A 25 6.76 -9.80 -0.89
CA LEU A 25 6.70 -8.75 -1.88
C LEU A 25 5.93 -7.52 -1.36
N THR A 26 4.80 -7.72 -0.69
CA THR A 26 4.04 -6.63 -0.06
C THR A 26 4.87 -5.90 0.99
N VAL A 27 5.59 -6.61 1.86
CA VAL A 27 6.45 -6.00 2.89
C VAL A 27 7.57 -5.17 2.25
N ILE A 28 8.19 -5.67 1.19
CA ILE A 28 9.23 -4.94 0.46
C ILE A 28 8.66 -3.66 -0.16
N ILE A 29 7.50 -3.73 -0.80
CA ILE A 29 6.84 -2.56 -1.40
C ILE A 29 6.52 -1.51 -0.34
N ILE A 30 5.99 -1.93 0.82
CA ILE A 30 5.69 -1.01 1.93
C ILE A 30 6.97 -0.35 2.46
N ALA A 31 8.04 -1.12 2.65
CA ALA A 31 9.32 -0.58 3.11
C ALA A 31 9.89 0.46 2.12
N LEU A 32 9.79 0.19 0.82
CA LEU A 32 10.20 1.12 -0.23
C LEU A 32 9.34 2.39 -0.23
N LEU A 33 8.02 2.29 -0.04
CA LEU A 33 7.13 3.44 0.08
C LEU A 33 7.47 4.30 1.30
N VAL A 34 7.74 3.68 2.44
CA VAL A 34 8.18 4.42 3.65
C VAL A 34 9.48 5.17 3.39
N THR A 35 10.43 4.53 2.70
CA THR A 35 11.70 5.17 2.32
C THR A 35 11.48 6.33 1.36
N ASP A 36 10.59 6.18 0.39
CA ASP A 36 10.22 7.21 -0.57
C ASP A 36 9.65 8.46 0.12
N PHE A 37 8.71 8.28 1.04
CA PHE A 37 8.19 9.38 1.85
C PHE A 37 9.25 10.01 2.76
N ALA A 38 10.15 9.22 3.34
CA ALA A 38 11.25 9.73 4.15
C ALA A 38 12.19 10.62 3.32
N LEU A 39 12.49 10.25 2.07
CA LEU A 39 13.30 11.06 1.16
C LEU A 39 12.63 12.39 0.83
N LEU A 40 11.33 12.40 0.59
CA LEU A 40 10.57 13.64 0.39
C LEU A 40 10.63 14.57 1.59
N LEU A 41 10.63 14.01 2.81
CA LEU A 41 10.75 14.74 4.06
C LEU A 41 12.15 15.35 4.26
N LEU A 42 13.17 14.58 3.93
CA LEU A 42 14.57 15.01 4.11
C LEU A 42 15.01 16.05 3.09
N PHE A 43 14.41 16.04 1.89
CA PHE A 43 14.79 16.91 0.78
C PHE A 43 13.61 17.71 0.20
N PRO A 44 12.87 18.48 1.01
CA PRO A 44 11.63 19.12 0.58
C PRO A 44 11.81 20.18 -0.52
N SER A 45 13.02 20.74 -0.65
CA SER A 45 13.33 21.80 -1.64
C SER A 45 13.90 21.26 -2.95
N SER A 46 14.13 19.94 -3.07
CA SER A 46 14.73 19.35 -4.27
C SER A 46 13.67 18.90 -5.26
N HIS A 47 13.52 19.65 -6.35
CA HIS A 47 12.59 19.30 -7.44
C HIS A 47 12.92 17.94 -8.07
N VAL A 48 14.21 17.59 -8.16
CA VAL A 48 14.65 16.30 -8.72
C VAL A 48 14.18 15.16 -7.83
N VAL A 49 14.39 15.27 -6.50
CA VAL A 49 13.92 14.28 -5.53
C VAL A 49 12.40 14.16 -5.60
N ALA A 50 11.68 15.27 -5.64
CA ALA A 50 10.22 15.27 -5.73
C ALA A 50 9.72 14.51 -6.98
N VAL A 51 10.31 14.74 -8.16
CA VAL A 51 9.91 14.06 -9.41
C VAL A 51 10.22 12.57 -9.35
N VAL A 52 11.40 12.19 -8.85
CA VAL A 52 11.81 10.78 -8.71
C VAL A 52 10.89 10.05 -7.72
N CYS A 53 10.63 10.66 -6.57
CA CYS A 53 9.75 10.08 -5.56
C CYS A 53 8.29 9.97 -6.06
N LEU A 54 7.76 10.96 -6.75
CA LEU A 54 6.42 10.86 -7.34
C LEU A 54 6.31 9.74 -8.39
N PHE A 55 7.38 9.51 -9.15
CA PHE A 55 7.44 8.38 -10.08
C PHE A 55 7.49 7.05 -9.33
N ALA A 56 8.37 6.93 -8.33
CA ALA A 56 8.54 5.73 -7.50
C ALA A 56 7.26 5.42 -6.72
N TRP A 57 6.61 6.42 -6.16
CA TRP A 57 5.32 6.27 -5.49
C TRP A 57 4.23 5.71 -6.42
N GLY A 58 4.15 6.23 -7.64
CA GLY A 58 3.24 5.69 -8.65
C GLY A 58 3.55 4.23 -8.96
N LEU A 59 4.81 3.91 -9.21
CA LEU A 59 5.28 2.56 -9.52
C LEU A 59 4.98 1.58 -8.38
N LEU A 60 5.36 1.91 -7.15
CA LEU A 60 5.20 1.05 -5.98
C LEU A 60 3.73 0.92 -5.56
N GLY A 61 2.98 2.02 -5.59
CA GLY A 61 1.57 2.03 -5.21
C GLY A 61 0.73 1.11 -6.10
N TRP A 62 0.88 1.21 -7.42
CA TRP A 62 0.16 0.34 -8.36
C TRP A 62 0.68 -1.10 -8.35
N SER A 63 1.98 -1.29 -8.12
CA SER A 63 2.57 -2.63 -7.97
C SER A 63 2.04 -3.38 -6.75
N SER A 64 1.56 -2.70 -5.72
CA SER A 64 1.04 -3.33 -4.50
C SER A 64 -0.32 -4.00 -4.71
N MET A 65 -1.10 -3.59 -5.71
CA MET A 65 -2.47 -4.09 -5.92
C MET A 65 -2.51 -5.56 -6.32
N ALA A 66 -1.65 -5.99 -7.24
CA ALA A 66 -1.65 -7.36 -7.75
C ALA A 66 -1.36 -8.42 -6.66
N PRO A 67 -0.30 -8.29 -5.83
CA PRO A 67 -0.05 -9.24 -4.76
C PRO A 67 -1.15 -9.24 -3.69
N GLN A 68 -1.79 -8.11 -3.41
CA GLN A 68 -2.92 -8.05 -2.48
C GLN A 68 -4.14 -8.81 -3.03
N GLN A 69 -4.52 -8.55 -4.28
CA GLN A 69 -5.65 -9.25 -4.94
C GLN A 69 -5.37 -10.75 -5.04
N HIS A 70 -4.16 -11.15 -5.42
CA HIS A 70 -3.77 -12.55 -5.47
C HIS A 70 -3.89 -13.23 -4.10
N SER A 71 -3.48 -12.57 -3.03
CA SER A 71 -3.60 -13.09 -1.67
C SER A 71 -5.06 -13.26 -1.24
N MET A 72 -5.95 -12.35 -1.61
CA MET A 72 -7.39 -12.41 -1.30
C MET A 72 -8.08 -13.56 -2.05
N LEU A 73 -7.80 -13.70 -3.33
CA LEU A 73 -8.33 -14.78 -4.16
C LEU A 73 -7.86 -16.16 -3.68
N SER A 74 -6.60 -16.27 -3.27
CA SER A 74 -6.02 -17.53 -2.78
C SER A 74 -6.55 -17.93 -1.39
N ALA A 75 -6.85 -16.94 -0.55
CA ALA A 75 -7.34 -17.19 0.81
C ALA A 75 -8.81 -17.63 0.86
N ASN A 76 -9.62 -17.17 -0.11
CA ASN A 76 -11.06 -17.44 -0.17
C ASN A 76 -11.47 -17.78 -1.61
N PRO A 77 -11.27 -19.00 -2.09
CA PRO A 77 -11.57 -19.37 -3.47
C PRO A 77 -13.03 -19.14 -3.89
N ASP A 78 -13.96 -19.39 -2.96
CA ASP A 78 -15.41 -19.26 -3.22
C ASP A 78 -15.91 -17.82 -3.17
N GLU A 79 -15.32 -16.96 -2.33
CA GLU A 79 -15.73 -15.57 -2.11
C GLU A 79 -14.69 -14.54 -2.56
N GLY A 80 -13.65 -14.98 -3.24
CA GLY A 80 -12.52 -14.13 -3.61
C GLY A 80 -12.91 -12.89 -4.42
N ALA A 81 -13.87 -13.02 -5.33
CA ALA A 81 -14.39 -11.89 -6.10
C ALA A 81 -15.04 -10.83 -5.21
N THR A 82 -15.81 -11.24 -4.22
CA THR A 82 -16.45 -10.35 -3.23
C THR A 82 -15.39 -9.67 -2.36
N ALA A 83 -14.37 -10.40 -1.91
CA ALA A 83 -13.27 -9.86 -1.13
C ALA A 83 -12.47 -8.80 -1.91
N VAL A 84 -12.18 -9.04 -3.19
CA VAL A 84 -11.51 -8.06 -4.07
C VAL A 84 -12.38 -6.82 -4.28
N ALA A 85 -13.70 -6.97 -4.49
CA ALA A 85 -14.61 -5.85 -4.65
C ALA A 85 -14.71 -5.01 -3.36
N ALA A 86 -14.78 -5.65 -2.19
CA ALA A 86 -14.77 -4.98 -0.89
C ALA A 86 -13.47 -4.20 -0.66
N ASN A 87 -12.31 -4.80 -1.01
CA ASN A 87 -11.01 -4.13 -0.94
C ASN A 87 -10.94 -2.91 -1.85
N ALA A 88 -11.45 -3.01 -3.07
CA ALA A 88 -11.52 -1.88 -4.00
C ALA A 88 -12.38 -0.74 -3.44
N SER A 89 -13.55 -1.06 -2.88
CA SER A 89 -14.43 -0.09 -2.24
C SER A 89 -13.77 0.60 -1.05
N ALA A 90 -13.07 -0.15 -0.21
CA ALA A 90 -12.30 0.38 0.92
C ALA A 90 -11.16 1.32 0.44
N ASN A 91 -10.49 0.99 -0.66
CA ASN A 91 -9.47 1.84 -1.28
C ASN A 91 -10.03 3.19 -1.75
N TYR A 92 -11.20 3.19 -2.42
CA TYR A 92 -11.85 4.42 -2.86
C TYR A 92 -12.32 5.28 -1.67
N LEU A 93 -12.89 4.66 -0.64
CA LEU A 93 -13.28 5.36 0.59
C LEU A 93 -12.05 5.96 1.29
N GLY A 94 -10.97 5.19 1.42
CA GLY A 94 -9.71 5.67 1.99
C GLY A 94 -9.13 6.86 1.21
N SER A 95 -9.19 6.81 -0.13
CA SER A 95 -8.75 7.89 -1.00
C SER A 95 -9.61 9.15 -0.83
N ALA A 96 -10.93 9.00 -0.73
CA ALA A 96 -11.83 10.13 -0.50
C ALA A 96 -11.59 10.81 0.85
N VAL A 97 -11.50 10.02 1.93
CA VAL A 97 -11.21 10.51 3.28
C VAL A 97 -9.80 11.13 3.31
N GLY A 98 -8.80 10.45 2.74
CA GLY A 98 -7.42 10.94 2.68
C GLY A 98 -7.31 12.26 1.93
N SER A 99 -8.02 12.42 0.82
CA SER A 99 -8.06 13.67 0.05
C SER A 99 -8.73 14.81 0.82
N ALA A 100 -9.82 14.53 1.52
CA ALA A 100 -10.51 15.52 2.34
C ALA A 100 -9.63 15.99 3.51
N VAL A 101 -9.03 15.06 4.26
CA VAL A 101 -8.11 15.37 5.36
C VAL A 101 -6.86 16.08 4.83
N GLY A 102 -6.27 15.59 3.74
CA GLY A 102 -5.11 16.22 3.11
C GLY A 102 -5.41 17.65 2.67
N GLY A 103 -6.57 17.90 2.09
CA GLY A 103 -7.02 19.23 1.71
C GLY A 103 -7.13 20.20 2.89
N LEU A 104 -7.62 19.73 4.04
CA LEU A 104 -7.69 20.52 5.28
C LEU A 104 -6.31 20.82 5.88
N LEU A 105 -5.34 19.97 5.66
CA LEU A 105 -3.97 20.11 6.17
C LEU A 105 -3.04 20.89 5.24
N LEU A 106 -3.45 21.15 4.00
CA LEU A 106 -2.68 21.87 2.98
C LEU A 106 -2.08 23.23 3.43
N PRO A 107 -2.74 24.03 4.30
CA PRO A 107 -2.16 25.29 4.78
C PRO A 107 -0.91 25.12 5.66
N SER A 108 -0.63 23.89 6.12
CA SER A 108 0.48 23.57 7.01
C SER A 108 1.33 22.42 6.45
N SER A 109 2.56 22.72 6.03
CA SER A 109 3.49 21.68 5.59
C SER A 109 3.74 20.60 6.66
N THR A 110 3.81 21.01 7.93
CA THR A 110 3.93 20.10 9.07
C THR A 110 2.67 19.23 9.22
N GLY A 111 1.47 19.79 8.98
CA GLY A 111 0.21 19.04 9.03
C GLY A 111 0.15 17.93 7.98
N ILE A 112 0.58 18.18 6.75
CA ILE A 112 0.63 17.19 5.68
C ILE A 112 1.56 16.04 6.07
N LEU A 113 2.72 16.35 6.64
CA LEU A 113 3.71 15.37 7.07
C LEU A 113 3.17 14.48 8.20
N LEU A 114 2.57 15.08 9.21
CA LEU A 114 1.95 14.34 10.32
C LEU A 114 0.78 13.47 9.84
N GLY A 115 -0.02 13.97 8.90
CA GLY A 115 -1.10 13.22 8.28
C GLY A 115 -0.59 12.00 7.50
N ALA A 116 0.48 12.16 6.70
CA ALA A 116 1.09 11.07 5.95
C ALA A 116 1.71 10.01 6.87
N LEU A 117 2.45 10.43 7.91
CA LEU A 117 3.00 9.53 8.93
C LEU A 117 1.89 8.79 9.69
N GLY A 118 0.82 9.48 10.07
CA GLY A 118 -0.33 8.88 10.72
C GLY A 118 -0.99 7.81 9.86
N ALA A 119 -1.18 8.06 8.57
CA ALA A 119 -1.74 7.10 7.62
C ALA A 119 -0.86 5.84 7.48
N VAL A 120 0.47 6.03 7.39
CA VAL A 120 1.42 4.91 7.34
C VAL A 120 1.38 4.08 8.62
N LEU A 121 1.35 4.71 9.80
CA LEU A 121 1.27 4.02 11.08
C LEU A 121 -0.03 3.21 11.20
N VAL A 122 -1.18 3.79 10.82
CA VAL A 122 -2.46 3.08 10.80
C VAL A 122 -2.39 1.87 9.86
N GLY A 123 -1.81 2.03 8.67
CA GLY A 123 -1.61 0.93 7.72
C GLY A 123 -0.76 -0.22 8.30
N ILE A 124 0.33 0.11 9.00
CA ILE A 124 1.19 -0.88 9.67
C ILE A 124 0.42 -1.60 10.78
N VAL A 125 -0.26 -0.88 11.66
CA VAL A 125 -1.03 -1.46 12.77
C VAL A 125 -2.14 -2.39 12.24
N CYS A 126 -2.88 -1.98 11.22
CA CYS A 126 -3.90 -2.81 10.58
C CYS A 126 -3.29 -4.09 9.96
N SER A 127 -2.12 -3.98 9.34
CA SER A 127 -1.43 -5.14 8.74
C SER A 127 -0.96 -6.15 9.79
N ILE A 128 -0.47 -5.67 10.93
CA ILE A 128 -0.06 -6.52 12.06
C ILE A 128 -1.28 -7.17 12.70
N GLY A 129 -2.36 -6.42 12.92
CA GLY A 129 -3.61 -6.92 13.50
C GLY A 129 -4.26 -8.02 12.65
N ALA A 130 -4.33 -7.83 11.33
CA ALA A 130 -4.82 -8.84 10.40
C ALA A 130 -3.97 -10.13 10.44
N SER A 131 -2.65 -9.98 10.60
CA SER A 131 -1.74 -11.13 10.69
C SER A 131 -1.86 -11.91 11.99
N ALA A 132 -2.23 -11.26 13.08
CA ALA A 132 -2.46 -11.88 14.38
C ALA A 132 -3.78 -12.67 14.39
N SER A 133 -4.85 -12.10 13.82
CA SER A 133 -6.16 -12.75 13.73
C SER A 133 -6.14 -14.04 12.90
N SER A 134 -5.38 -14.07 11.80
CA SER A 134 -5.27 -15.28 10.98
C SER A 134 -4.56 -16.45 11.68
N ARG A 135 -3.71 -16.18 12.67
CA ARG A 135 -3.01 -17.21 13.43
C ARG A 135 -3.88 -17.86 14.50
N SER A 136 -4.80 -17.12 15.10
CA SER A 136 -5.72 -17.66 16.11
C SER A 136 -6.72 -18.66 15.51
N HIS A 137 -7.18 -18.39 14.27
CA HIS A 137 -8.14 -19.30 13.60
C HIS A 137 -7.53 -20.62 13.14
N THR A 138 -6.23 -20.67 12.89
CA THR A 138 -5.54 -21.91 12.48
C THR A 138 -5.23 -22.82 13.68
N GLY A 139 -5.14 -22.26 14.90
CA GLY A 139 -4.89 -23.00 16.13
C GLY A 139 -6.11 -23.78 16.65
N ASP A 140 -7.32 -23.29 16.38
CA ASP A 140 -8.55 -23.93 16.88
C ASP A 140 -9.03 -25.12 16.05
N ASN A 141 -8.50 -25.32 14.85
CA ASN A 141 -8.88 -26.44 13.97
C ASN A 141 -7.96 -27.67 14.11
N VAL A 142 -7.02 -27.68 15.06
CA VAL A 142 -6.06 -28.79 15.27
C VAL A 142 -6.36 -29.59 16.57
N ASN A 143 -7.38 -29.22 17.31
CA ASN A 143 -7.91 -29.97 18.45
C ASN A 143 -9.28 -30.54 18.10
#